data_61606f7158f33f31e3e1cb2ef3c7219c
#
_entry.id   61606f7158f33f31e3e1cb2ef3c7219c
#
_cell.length_a   1.000
_cell.length_b   1.000
_cell.length_c   1.000
_cell.angle_alpha   90.00
_cell.angle_beta   90.00
_cell.angle_gamma   90.00
#
_symmetry.space_group_name_H-M   'P 1'
#
loop_
_entity.id
_entity.type
_entity.pdbx_description
1 polymer ?
#
loop_
_entity_poly.entity_id
_entity_poly.type
_entity_poly.pdbx_seq_one_letter_code
_entity_poly.pdbx_strand_id
1 'polypeptide(L)'
;MEKGSGTKTIKSTYTESSLVSVAARLNYAYKERYMATVTMRTDGSSRFAKDNRWGWFPSAAVAWRASEEDFLKDVEWLDNLKLRVSYGITGNNNVGDYATASSASGPNYSVIGGQEYQGYYANGLIDRNLIWEKIKEFNFGVDFSVLQNRINLTADTYRRLSDGQIMKATVPLETGEGSITTNIGAVRNTGIELGLNLGVIRNKNFTWDVNLAFARNWSKITELPNGDDVSNNWFIGERLNVLRDYTSAGIITTDGITMRTKDGDRHYTLQEVYDTFGPSGQGLKWYEGQMAVNDWNNDGKINDEDKQIFGCTDPKWTGSLSSTMTYKGFDFSFMLYTKQGQWSRSYFHEQYMNYGDRGRQKVNFDYYIPAGTPVLDKNTGDVTYLSEAHIGKYPYPNNTEKTGGGYFSSSSAAVRYHKTSFVKVKNITLGYTFPKAWLSKIAVKHLRLYVNVINPFCFTDYEGFDPEWASANLTNGGPASVTYQIGANIKF
;
A
#
# COMPACT_ATOMS: atom_id res chain seq x y z
N MET A 1 18.75 16.79 -40.10
CA MET A 1 17.75 15.75 -39.81
C MET A 1 17.60 14.88 -41.02
N GLU A 2 18.20 13.69 -40.99
CA GLU A 2 18.00 12.70 -42.06
C GLU A 2 16.55 12.22 -42.01
N LYS A 3 15.86 12.34 -43.13
CA LYS A 3 14.53 11.76 -43.28
C LYS A 3 14.67 10.24 -43.28
N GLY A 4 14.33 9.59 -42.20
CA GLY A 4 14.31 8.12 -42.13
C GLY A 4 13.42 7.56 -43.24
N SER A 5 14.00 6.73 -44.10
CA SER A 5 13.32 6.03 -45.22
C SER A 5 12.60 4.75 -44.74
N GLY A 6 12.30 4.60 -43.46
CA GLY A 6 11.64 3.42 -42.93
C GLY A 6 10.15 3.36 -43.29
N THR A 7 9.67 2.18 -43.63
CA THR A 7 8.25 1.90 -43.83
C THR A 7 7.46 2.23 -42.57
N LYS A 8 6.56 3.19 -42.66
CA LYS A 8 5.69 3.57 -41.53
C LYS A 8 4.61 2.50 -41.39
N THR A 9 4.67 1.73 -40.29
CA THR A 9 3.63 0.76 -39.94
C THR A 9 2.69 1.38 -38.92
N ILE A 10 1.41 1.48 -39.22
CA ILE A 10 0.37 1.88 -38.27
C ILE A 10 -0.34 0.59 -37.86
N LYS A 11 -0.35 0.32 -36.55
CA LYS A 11 -1.14 -0.77 -35.97
C LYS A 11 -2.27 -0.18 -35.13
N SER A 12 -3.48 -0.68 -35.30
CA SER A 12 -4.60 -0.40 -34.42
C SER A 12 -5.06 -1.71 -33.80
N THR A 13 -5.36 -1.68 -32.52
CA THR A 13 -5.92 -2.82 -31.79
C THR A 13 -7.31 -2.45 -31.32
N TYR A 14 -8.28 -3.31 -31.58
CA TYR A 14 -9.63 -3.18 -31.08
C TYR A 14 -9.89 -4.28 -30.05
N THR A 15 -10.38 -3.89 -28.87
CA THR A 15 -10.79 -4.83 -27.82
C THR A 15 -12.24 -4.53 -27.43
N GLU A 16 -13.01 -5.55 -27.20
CA GLU A 16 -14.41 -5.46 -26.82
C GLU A 16 -14.70 -6.41 -25.67
N SER A 17 -15.41 -5.94 -24.67
CA SER A 17 -15.95 -6.77 -23.61
C SER A 17 -17.37 -6.36 -23.29
N SER A 18 -18.20 -7.33 -22.91
CA SER A 18 -19.58 -7.10 -22.52
C SER A 18 -19.88 -7.73 -21.16
N LEU A 19 -20.69 -7.03 -20.37
CA LEU A 19 -21.19 -7.50 -19.09
C LEU A 19 -22.70 -7.28 -19.04
N VAL A 20 -23.43 -8.35 -18.73
CA VAL A 20 -24.88 -8.32 -18.53
C VAL A 20 -25.17 -8.70 -17.09
N SER A 21 -25.98 -7.91 -16.39
CA SER A 21 -26.31 -8.12 -14.98
C SER A 21 -27.83 -8.13 -14.79
N VAL A 22 -28.31 -9.09 -14.02
CA VAL A 22 -29.71 -9.16 -13.56
C VAL A 22 -29.69 -9.28 -12.03
N ALA A 23 -30.49 -8.47 -11.36
CA ALA A 23 -30.58 -8.50 -9.91
C ALA A 23 -32.02 -8.40 -9.43
N ALA A 24 -32.33 -9.15 -8.38
CA ALA A 24 -33.58 -9.05 -7.64
C ALA A 24 -33.26 -8.84 -6.15
N ARG A 25 -34.01 -7.95 -5.49
CA ARG A 25 -33.85 -7.67 -4.05
C ARG A 25 -35.22 -7.61 -3.40
N LEU A 26 -35.31 -8.30 -2.27
CA LEU A 26 -36.46 -8.23 -1.35
C LEU A 26 -36.01 -7.61 -0.04
N ASN A 27 -36.71 -6.57 0.39
CA ASN A 27 -36.56 -5.96 1.70
C ASN A 27 -37.80 -6.15 2.51
N TYR A 28 -37.66 -6.60 3.73
CA TYR A 28 -38.76 -6.80 4.66
C TYR A 28 -38.43 -6.03 5.97
N ALA A 29 -39.38 -5.31 6.48
CA ALA A 29 -39.28 -4.65 7.78
C ALA A 29 -40.57 -4.90 8.58
N TYR A 30 -40.40 -5.41 9.80
CA TYR A 30 -41.51 -5.63 10.72
C TYR A 30 -41.40 -4.69 11.93
N LYS A 31 -42.39 -3.83 12.08
CA LYS A 31 -42.45 -2.82 13.16
C LYS A 31 -41.19 -1.96 13.27
N GLU A 32 -40.44 -1.78 12.20
CA GLU A 32 -39.12 -1.12 12.18
C GLU A 32 -38.07 -1.71 13.15
N ARG A 33 -38.38 -2.85 13.78
CA ARG A 33 -37.50 -3.54 14.72
C ARG A 33 -36.68 -4.63 14.06
N TYR A 34 -37.32 -5.44 13.22
CA TYR A 34 -36.70 -6.56 12.52
C TYR A 34 -36.67 -6.28 11.04
N MET A 35 -35.49 -6.27 10.48
CA MET A 35 -35.27 -6.00 9.06
C MET A 35 -34.53 -7.17 8.44
N ALA A 36 -34.96 -7.56 7.25
CA ALA A 36 -34.31 -8.58 6.46
C ALA A 36 -34.20 -8.12 5.01
N THR A 37 -33.04 -8.38 4.41
CA THR A 37 -32.80 -8.14 2.98
C THR A 37 -32.23 -9.40 2.38
N VAL A 38 -32.81 -9.83 1.25
CA VAL A 38 -32.26 -10.91 0.43
C VAL A 38 -32.04 -10.36 -0.97
N THR A 39 -30.86 -10.58 -1.51
CA THR A 39 -30.51 -10.16 -2.86
C THR A 39 -29.96 -11.36 -3.63
N MET A 40 -30.43 -11.54 -4.85
CA MET A 40 -29.87 -12.47 -5.82
C MET A 40 -29.42 -11.66 -7.03
N ARG A 41 -28.16 -11.82 -7.39
CA ARG A 41 -27.57 -11.22 -8.60
C ARG A 41 -26.91 -12.30 -9.44
N THR A 42 -27.09 -12.18 -10.74
CA THR A 42 -26.36 -12.99 -11.73
C THR A 42 -25.73 -12.07 -12.76
N ASP A 43 -24.46 -12.32 -13.06
CA ASP A 43 -23.68 -11.55 -14.01
C ASP A 43 -23.11 -12.48 -15.09
N GLY A 44 -23.22 -12.06 -16.35
CA GLY A 44 -22.63 -12.75 -17.49
C GLY A 44 -21.55 -11.90 -18.13
N SER A 45 -20.30 -12.39 -18.20
CA SER A 45 -19.16 -11.68 -18.77
C SER A 45 -18.62 -12.39 -20.00
N SER A 46 -18.35 -11.64 -21.08
CA SER A 46 -17.73 -12.15 -22.30
C SER A 46 -16.26 -12.54 -22.13
N ARG A 47 -15.62 -12.17 -21.02
CA ARG A 47 -14.23 -12.52 -20.70
C ARG A 47 -14.02 -13.99 -20.40
N PHE A 48 -15.07 -14.71 -20.04
CA PHE A 48 -15.05 -16.13 -19.74
C PHE A 48 -15.55 -16.97 -20.91
N ALA A 49 -15.15 -18.24 -20.95
CA ALA A 49 -15.61 -19.20 -21.92
C ALA A 49 -17.16 -19.36 -21.83
N LYS A 50 -17.79 -19.79 -22.93
CA LYS A 50 -19.26 -19.82 -23.08
C LYS A 50 -19.99 -20.46 -21.90
N ASP A 51 -19.46 -21.55 -21.38
CA ASP A 51 -20.09 -22.33 -20.31
C ASP A 51 -19.85 -21.73 -18.90
N ASN A 52 -18.86 -20.81 -18.77
CA ASN A 52 -18.43 -20.21 -17.50
C ASN A 52 -18.76 -18.71 -17.40
N ARG A 53 -19.52 -18.17 -18.36
CA ARG A 53 -19.83 -16.73 -18.41
C ARG A 53 -20.64 -16.24 -17.23
N TRP A 54 -21.56 -17.07 -16.73
CA TRP A 54 -22.52 -16.65 -15.74
C TRP A 54 -22.09 -17.00 -14.31
N GLY A 55 -22.03 -15.96 -13.47
CA GLY A 55 -21.81 -16.07 -12.03
C GLY A 55 -23.09 -15.80 -11.24
N TRP A 56 -23.27 -16.47 -10.10
CA TRP A 56 -24.40 -16.28 -9.19
C TRP A 56 -23.91 -15.77 -7.84
N PHE A 57 -24.50 -14.67 -7.38
CA PHE A 57 -24.02 -13.91 -6.24
C PHE A 57 -25.18 -13.63 -5.27
N PRO A 58 -25.57 -14.60 -4.43
CA PRO A 58 -26.57 -14.40 -3.39
C PRO A 58 -26.02 -13.60 -2.22
N SER A 59 -26.89 -12.82 -1.56
CA SER A 59 -26.60 -12.21 -0.28
C SER A 59 -27.84 -12.11 0.60
N ALA A 60 -27.65 -12.19 1.90
CA ALA A 60 -28.69 -12.00 2.90
C ALA A 60 -28.15 -11.15 4.05
N ALA A 61 -28.99 -10.28 4.57
CA ALA A 61 -28.71 -9.47 5.74
C ALA A 61 -29.92 -9.42 6.65
N VAL A 62 -29.69 -9.48 7.96
CA VAL A 62 -30.69 -9.25 8.99
C VAL A 62 -30.22 -8.16 9.94
N ALA A 63 -31.15 -7.36 10.40
CA ALA A 63 -30.87 -6.35 11.41
C ALA A 63 -32.00 -6.33 12.45
N TRP A 64 -31.58 -6.16 13.69
CA TRP A 64 -32.46 -6.01 14.82
C TRP A 64 -32.19 -4.68 15.52
N ARG A 65 -33.21 -3.83 15.55
CA ARG A 65 -33.18 -2.58 16.32
C ARG A 65 -33.68 -2.86 17.74
N ALA A 66 -32.75 -3.24 18.61
CA ALA A 66 -33.04 -3.63 19.98
C ALA A 66 -33.59 -2.46 20.82
N SER A 67 -33.20 -1.21 20.49
CA SER A 67 -33.71 -0.01 21.17
C SER A 67 -35.21 0.19 21.06
N GLU A 68 -35.86 -0.42 20.05
CA GLU A 68 -37.33 -0.34 19.88
C GLU A 68 -38.08 -1.43 20.62
N GLU A 69 -37.41 -2.33 21.33
CA GLU A 69 -38.04 -3.37 22.13
C GLU A 69 -38.60 -2.80 23.42
N ASP A 70 -39.65 -3.43 23.92
CA ASP A 70 -40.39 -2.95 25.10
C ASP A 70 -39.54 -2.86 26.37
N PHE A 71 -38.45 -3.63 26.45
CA PHE A 71 -37.52 -3.60 27.59
C PHE A 71 -36.41 -2.52 27.46
N LEU A 72 -36.23 -1.89 26.30
CA LEU A 72 -35.23 -0.81 26.08
C LEU A 72 -35.84 0.52 25.64
N LYS A 73 -37.06 0.55 25.10
CA LYS A 73 -37.66 1.76 24.52
C LYS A 73 -37.82 2.93 25.50
N ASP A 74 -37.91 2.63 26.78
CA ASP A 74 -38.09 3.64 27.86
C ASP A 74 -36.75 4.06 28.50
N VAL A 75 -35.60 3.63 27.93
CA VAL A 75 -34.26 3.99 28.38
C VAL A 75 -33.88 5.35 27.80
N GLU A 76 -34.08 6.44 28.51
CA GLU A 76 -33.96 7.82 28.01
C GLU A 76 -32.58 8.18 27.41
N TRP A 77 -31.51 7.53 27.87
CA TRP A 77 -30.16 7.81 27.38
C TRP A 77 -29.80 7.04 26.09
N LEU A 78 -30.57 6.00 25.73
CA LEU A 78 -30.34 5.12 24.60
C LEU A 78 -31.19 5.57 23.42
N ASP A 79 -30.57 6.14 22.38
CA ASP A 79 -31.26 6.61 21.18
C ASP A 79 -31.38 5.52 20.13
N ASN A 80 -30.36 4.68 19.96
CA ASN A 80 -30.36 3.58 19.01
C ASN A 80 -29.42 2.47 19.43
N LEU A 81 -29.89 1.24 19.37
CA LEU A 81 -29.06 0.03 19.43
C LEU A 81 -29.55 -0.90 18.33
N LYS A 82 -28.72 -1.08 17.30
CA LYS A 82 -29.04 -1.93 16.17
C LYS A 82 -27.92 -2.92 15.94
N LEU A 83 -28.26 -4.19 15.92
CA LEU A 83 -27.35 -5.28 15.58
C LEU A 83 -27.59 -5.69 14.13
N ARG A 84 -26.51 -5.96 13.41
CA ARG A 84 -26.53 -6.31 11.99
C ARG A 84 -25.70 -7.57 11.74
N VAL A 85 -26.23 -8.49 10.97
CA VAL A 85 -25.51 -9.68 10.49
C VAL A 85 -25.76 -9.80 9.01
N SER A 86 -24.71 -10.01 8.23
CA SER A 86 -24.87 -10.29 6.81
C SER A 86 -23.90 -11.35 6.32
N TYR A 87 -24.32 -12.06 5.31
CA TYR A 87 -23.49 -12.97 4.53
C TYR A 87 -23.79 -12.74 3.04
N GLY A 88 -22.73 -12.64 2.25
CA GLY A 88 -22.87 -12.42 0.82
C GLY A 88 -21.73 -13.01 0.02
N ILE A 89 -22.04 -13.31 -1.24
CA ILE A 89 -21.06 -13.70 -2.25
C ILE A 89 -21.06 -12.61 -3.32
N THR A 90 -19.87 -12.13 -3.67
CA THR A 90 -19.65 -11.21 -4.78
C THR A 90 -18.71 -11.84 -5.78
N GLY A 91 -18.82 -11.46 -7.06
CA GLY A 91 -17.96 -11.93 -8.14
C GLY A 91 -16.95 -10.89 -8.56
N ASN A 92 -15.78 -11.36 -8.98
CA ASN A 92 -14.79 -10.53 -9.66
C ASN A 92 -14.43 -11.17 -11.01
N ASN A 93 -14.51 -10.39 -12.09
CA ASN A 93 -14.15 -10.80 -13.46
C ASN A 93 -12.93 -10.02 -13.98
N ASN A 94 -12.06 -9.59 -13.09
CA ASN A 94 -10.87 -8.83 -13.45
C ASN A 94 -9.81 -9.73 -14.10
N VAL A 95 -10.09 -10.11 -15.34
CA VAL A 95 -9.19 -10.85 -16.23
C VAL A 95 -9.13 -10.12 -17.58
N GLY A 96 -8.05 -10.28 -18.30
CA GLY A 96 -7.89 -9.65 -19.62
C GLY A 96 -9.01 -10.02 -20.58
N ASP A 97 -9.33 -9.12 -21.51
CA ASP A 97 -10.25 -9.43 -22.58
C ASP A 97 -9.67 -10.57 -23.43
N TYR A 98 -10.54 -11.50 -23.81
CA TYR A 98 -10.15 -12.71 -24.56
C TYR A 98 -9.22 -13.70 -23.82
N ALA A 99 -9.11 -13.62 -22.48
CA ALA A 99 -8.22 -14.49 -21.70
C ALA A 99 -8.47 -15.99 -21.87
N THR A 100 -9.68 -16.37 -22.30
CA THR A 100 -10.07 -17.76 -22.61
C THR A 100 -10.11 -18.08 -24.10
N ALA A 101 -9.65 -17.15 -24.97
CA ALA A 101 -9.61 -17.32 -26.41
C ALA A 101 -8.18 -17.60 -26.86
N SER A 102 -8.00 -18.64 -27.69
CA SER A 102 -6.71 -18.92 -28.31
C SER A 102 -6.39 -17.85 -29.33
N SER A 103 -5.17 -17.36 -29.34
CA SER A 103 -4.65 -16.49 -30.38
C SER A 103 -3.39 -17.09 -31.00
N ALA A 104 -3.09 -16.72 -32.22
CA ALA A 104 -1.88 -17.11 -32.91
C ALA A 104 -1.00 -15.89 -33.13
N SER A 105 0.29 -16.03 -32.86
CA SER A 105 1.32 -15.05 -33.17
C SER A 105 2.09 -15.48 -34.42
N GLY A 106 2.41 -14.52 -35.25
CA GLY A 106 3.15 -14.73 -36.52
C GLY A 106 2.85 -13.59 -37.51
N PRO A 107 3.41 -13.68 -38.71
CA PRO A 107 4.19 -14.81 -39.21
C PRO A 107 5.61 -14.89 -38.64
N ASN A 108 6.03 -16.10 -38.31
CA ASN A 108 7.43 -16.45 -38.09
C ASN A 108 7.93 -17.21 -39.34
N TYR A 109 9.17 -16.95 -39.72
CA TYR A 109 9.75 -17.57 -40.87
C TYR A 109 10.71 -18.68 -40.47
N SER A 110 10.57 -19.84 -41.09
CA SER A 110 11.50 -20.96 -40.95
C SER A 110 12.08 -21.30 -42.30
N VAL A 111 13.38 -21.61 -42.36
CA VAL A 111 14.04 -22.04 -43.59
C VAL A 111 14.21 -23.55 -43.53
N ILE A 112 13.53 -24.28 -44.38
CA ILE A 112 13.62 -25.75 -44.46
C ILE A 112 14.05 -26.09 -45.89
N GLY A 113 15.19 -26.79 -46.03
CA GLY A 113 15.71 -27.16 -47.37
C GLY A 113 16.07 -25.96 -48.26
N GLY A 114 16.42 -24.81 -47.67
CA GLY A 114 16.75 -23.58 -48.39
C GLY A 114 15.53 -22.76 -48.84
N GLN A 115 14.32 -23.19 -48.50
CA GLN A 115 13.08 -22.44 -48.75
C GLN A 115 12.52 -21.83 -47.50
N GLU A 116 11.97 -20.61 -47.60
CA GLU A 116 11.35 -19.86 -46.50
C GLU A 116 9.87 -20.24 -46.39
N TYR A 117 9.47 -20.67 -45.17
CA TYR A 117 8.09 -21.02 -44.84
C TYR A 117 7.58 -20.08 -43.73
N GLN A 118 6.37 -19.58 -43.95
CA GLN A 118 5.65 -18.77 -43.00
C GLN A 118 4.89 -19.66 -42.02
N GLY A 119 5.15 -19.50 -40.73
CA GLY A 119 4.51 -20.25 -39.67
C GLY A 119 3.77 -19.38 -38.63
N TYR A 120 2.86 -19.97 -37.96
CA TYR A 120 2.13 -19.37 -36.82
C TYR A 120 2.25 -20.29 -35.62
N TYR A 121 2.36 -19.73 -34.43
CA TYR A 121 2.36 -20.51 -33.18
C TYR A 121 1.29 -20.00 -32.25
N ALA A 122 0.81 -20.85 -31.35
CA ALA A 122 -0.16 -20.46 -30.32
C ALA A 122 0.49 -19.43 -29.38
N ASN A 123 -0.23 -18.35 -29.09
CA ASN A 123 0.24 -17.27 -28.23
C ASN A 123 -0.31 -17.47 -26.83
N GLY A 124 0.48 -18.14 -25.98
CA GLY A 124 0.17 -18.38 -24.58
C GLY A 124 -0.74 -19.58 -24.32
N LEU A 125 -0.65 -20.09 -23.12
CA LEU A 125 -1.60 -21.08 -22.59
C LEU A 125 -2.88 -20.39 -22.11
N ILE A 126 -4.01 -21.02 -22.41
CA ILE A 126 -5.32 -20.55 -21.96
C ILE A 126 -5.97 -21.59 -21.05
N ASP A 127 -6.62 -21.12 -20.01
CA ASP A 127 -7.52 -21.93 -19.20
C ASP A 127 -8.98 -21.71 -19.65
N ARG A 128 -9.55 -22.71 -20.31
CA ARG A 128 -10.97 -22.69 -20.74
C ARG A 128 -11.93 -22.87 -19.58
N ASN A 129 -11.44 -23.37 -18.42
CA ASN A 129 -12.25 -23.56 -17.22
C ASN A 129 -12.24 -22.33 -16.31
N LEU A 130 -11.60 -21.23 -16.73
CA LEU A 130 -11.55 -20.00 -15.99
C LEU A 130 -12.97 -19.51 -15.68
N ILE A 131 -13.23 -19.28 -14.38
CA ILE A 131 -14.52 -18.85 -13.84
C ILE A 131 -14.38 -17.54 -13.03
N TRP A 132 -15.52 -16.99 -12.63
CA TRP A 132 -15.58 -15.88 -11.70
C TRP A 132 -14.85 -16.18 -10.39
N GLU A 133 -13.96 -15.27 -9.97
CA GLU A 133 -13.45 -15.28 -8.60
C GLU A 133 -14.62 -14.98 -7.65
N LYS A 134 -14.75 -15.75 -6.57
CA LYS A 134 -15.81 -15.61 -5.57
C LYS A 134 -15.27 -15.04 -4.28
N ILE A 135 -15.87 -13.94 -3.86
CA ILE A 135 -15.57 -13.30 -2.59
C ILE A 135 -16.75 -13.58 -1.66
N LYS A 136 -16.52 -14.40 -0.65
CA LYS A 136 -17.48 -14.78 0.39
C LYS A 136 -17.21 -13.94 1.64
N GLU A 137 -18.19 -13.18 2.10
CA GLU A 137 -18.02 -12.31 3.26
C GLU A 137 -19.12 -12.55 4.29
N PHE A 138 -18.69 -12.71 5.54
CA PHE A 138 -19.54 -12.62 6.72
C PHE A 138 -19.19 -11.32 7.45
N ASN A 139 -20.22 -10.53 7.80
CA ASN A 139 -20.10 -9.29 8.55
C ASN A 139 -21.04 -9.30 9.75
N PHE A 140 -20.53 -8.83 10.88
CA PHE A 140 -21.30 -8.50 12.06
C PHE A 140 -21.08 -7.04 12.41
N GLY A 141 -22.15 -6.27 12.59
CA GLY A 141 -22.09 -4.85 12.90
C GLY A 141 -22.99 -4.43 14.04
N VAL A 142 -22.59 -3.38 14.71
CA VAL A 142 -23.34 -2.71 15.81
C VAL A 142 -23.41 -1.23 15.52
N ASP A 143 -24.63 -0.68 15.48
CA ASP A 143 -24.87 0.77 15.48
C ASP A 143 -25.44 1.14 16.85
N PHE A 144 -24.73 2.03 17.55
CA PHE A 144 -25.06 2.45 18.90
C PHE A 144 -25.06 3.96 18.99
N SER A 145 -26.17 4.54 19.50
CA SER A 145 -26.30 5.99 19.67
C SER A 145 -26.89 6.30 21.02
N VAL A 146 -26.34 7.30 21.69
CA VAL A 146 -26.76 7.70 23.02
C VAL A 146 -26.73 9.21 23.22
N LEU A 147 -27.42 9.67 24.28
CA LEU A 147 -27.42 11.05 24.75
C LEU A 147 -27.93 12.03 23.66
N GLN A 148 -29.11 11.74 23.10
CA GLN A 148 -29.73 12.53 22.02
C GLN A 148 -28.82 12.59 20.77
N ASN A 149 -28.28 11.44 20.36
CA ASN A 149 -27.36 11.28 19.26
C ASN A 149 -26.05 12.10 19.39
N ARG A 150 -25.62 12.39 20.64
CA ARG A 150 -24.34 13.05 20.84
C ARG A 150 -23.16 12.11 20.68
N ILE A 151 -23.36 10.84 20.97
CA ILE A 151 -22.36 9.80 20.78
C ILE A 151 -22.96 8.76 19.85
N ASN A 152 -22.36 8.59 18.67
CA ASN A 152 -22.76 7.59 17.69
C ASN A 152 -21.55 6.71 17.37
N LEU A 153 -21.65 5.43 17.67
CA LEU A 153 -20.67 4.41 17.40
C LEU A 153 -21.20 3.46 16.34
N THR A 154 -20.41 3.22 15.30
CA THR A 154 -20.58 2.11 14.37
C THR A 154 -19.36 1.21 14.49
N ALA A 155 -19.57 -0.07 14.76
CA ALA A 155 -18.51 -1.06 14.87
C ALA A 155 -18.86 -2.24 13.98
N ASP A 156 -17.95 -2.59 13.10
CA ASP A 156 -18.07 -3.73 12.18
C ASP A 156 -16.89 -4.67 12.33
N THR A 157 -17.16 -5.97 12.28
CA THR A 157 -16.15 -7.00 12.13
C THR A 157 -16.53 -7.90 10.98
N TYR A 158 -15.55 -8.27 10.17
CA TYR A 158 -15.80 -9.09 9.00
C TYR A 158 -14.76 -10.20 8.83
N ARG A 159 -15.19 -11.24 8.15
CA ARG A 159 -14.33 -12.29 7.61
C ARG A 159 -14.68 -12.48 6.15
N ARG A 160 -13.71 -12.16 5.29
CA ARG A 160 -13.81 -12.25 3.83
C ARG A 160 -12.84 -13.32 3.33
N LEU A 161 -13.30 -14.20 2.49
CA LEU A 161 -12.51 -15.19 1.77
C LEU A 161 -12.66 -14.93 0.27
N SER A 162 -11.57 -14.53 -0.37
CA SER A 162 -11.45 -14.52 -1.83
C SER A 162 -10.96 -15.89 -2.25
N ASP A 163 -11.82 -16.65 -2.90
CA ASP A 163 -11.66 -18.04 -3.27
C ASP A 163 -11.59 -18.18 -4.79
N GLY A 164 -10.66 -19.01 -5.28
CA GLY A 164 -10.39 -19.14 -6.72
C GLY A 164 -9.92 -17.83 -7.34
N GLN A 165 -8.93 -17.17 -6.73
CA GLN A 165 -8.37 -15.93 -7.28
C GLN A 165 -7.83 -16.15 -8.68
N ILE A 166 -8.11 -15.20 -9.58
CA ILE A 166 -7.60 -15.22 -10.95
C ILE A 166 -6.15 -14.72 -10.92
N MET A 167 -5.21 -15.65 -11.04
CA MET A 167 -3.78 -15.40 -10.92
C MET A 167 -3.00 -16.09 -12.05
N LYS A 168 -1.75 -15.66 -12.26
CA LYS A 168 -0.81 -16.36 -13.13
C LYS A 168 -0.11 -17.47 -12.34
N ALA A 169 -0.25 -18.70 -12.79
CA ALA A 169 0.51 -19.84 -12.29
C ALA A 169 1.72 -20.08 -13.19
N THR A 170 2.88 -20.29 -12.60
CA THR A 170 4.06 -20.76 -13.32
C THR A 170 3.81 -22.20 -13.81
N VAL A 171 4.16 -22.47 -15.05
CA VAL A 171 4.06 -23.80 -15.66
C VAL A 171 5.44 -24.32 -16.05
N PRO A 172 5.63 -25.66 -16.16
CA PRO A 172 6.89 -26.24 -16.61
C PRO A 172 7.31 -25.71 -17.99
N LEU A 173 8.59 -25.48 -18.19
CA LEU A 173 9.15 -24.95 -19.44
C LEU A 173 8.87 -25.85 -20.66
N GLU A 174 8.62 -27.13 -20.45
CA GLU A 174 8.25 -28.10 -21.47
C GLU A 174 6.92 -27.77 -22.16
N THR A 175 6.09 -26.92 -21.52
CA THR A 175 4.85 -26.43 -22.14
C THR A 175 5.09 -25.38 -23.24
N GLY A 176 6.33 -24.86 -23.34
CA GLY A 176 6.69 -23.77 -24.22
C GLY A 176 6.28 -22.37 -23.72
N GLU A 177 5.69 -22.28 -22.54
CA GLU A 177 5.18 -21.05 -21.93
C GLU A 177 5.65 -20.90 -20.48
N GLY A 178 5.74 -19.68 -19.97
CA GLY A 178 6.18 -19.42 -18.62
C GLY A 178 5.05 -19.43 -17.57
N SER A 179 3.81 -19.18 -18.01
CA SER A 179 2.67 -19.09 -17.09
C SER A 179 1.32 -19.28 -17.78
N ILE A 180 0.32 -19.64 -16.98
CA ILE A 180 -1.10 -19.70 -17.36
C ILE A 180 -1.93 -18.87 -16.37
N THR A 181 -2.93 -18.15 -16.86
CA THR A 181 -3.91 -17.47 -16.01
C THR A 181 -5.06 -18.43 -15.68
N THR A 182 -5.27 -18.71 -14.40
CA THR A 182 -6.30 -19.66 -13.94
C THR A 182 -6.83 -19.26 -12.56
N ASN A 183 -7.90 -19.91 -12.10
CA ASN A 183 -8.46 -19.72 -10.77
C ASN A 183 -7.69 -20.56 -9.76
N ILE A 184 -6.80 -19.91 -9.01
CA ILE A 184 -5.94 -20.58 -8.04
C ILE A 184 -5.71 -19.67 -6.83
N GLY A 185 -5.53 -20.32 -5.71
CA GLY A 185 -5.23 -19.65 -4.47
C GLY A 185 -6.46 -19.06 -3.78
N ALA A 186 -6.28 -18.80 -2.52
CA ALA A 186 -7.26 -18.14 -1.68
C ALA A 186 -6.59 -17.18 -0.70
N VAL A 187 -7.24 -16.04 -0.50
CA VAL A 187 -6.81 -15.04 0.48
C VAL A 187 -7.94 -14.75 1.44
N ARG A 188 -7.63 -14.85 2.73
CA ARG A 188 -8.54 -14.51 3.80
C ARG A 188 -8.19 -13.15 4.38
N ASN A 189 -9.20 -12.29 4.49
CA ASN A 189 -9.15 -11.02 5.18
C ASN A 189 -10.09 -11.08 6.38
N THR A 190 -9.62 -10.69 7.56
CA THR A 190 -10.43 -10.49 8.75
C THR A 190 -10.17 -9.09 9.24
N GLY A 191 -11.19 -8.34 9.61
CA GLY A 191 -10.99 -6.94 9.98
C GLY A 191 -11.96 -6.44 11.02
N ILE A 192 -11.58 -5.30 11.60
CA ILE A 192 -12.39 -4.49 12.51
C ILE A 192 -12.39 -3.07 11.98
N GLU A 193 -13.57 -2.47 11.89
CA GLU A 193 -13.79 -1.08 11.52
C GLU A 193 -14.63 -0.39 12.59
N LEU A 194 -14.16 0.78 13.05
CA LEU A 194 -14.83 1.59 14.06
C LEU A 194 -15.03 3.00 13.53
N GLY A 195 -16.25 3.50 13.62
CA GLY A 195 -16.60 4.88 13.38
C GLY A 195 -17.25 5.48 14.63
N LEU A 196 -16.73 6.60 15.12
CA LEU A 196 -17.26 7.28 16.29
C LEU A 196 -17.50 8.76 15.97
N ASN A 197 -18.76 9.20 16.09
CA ASN A 197 -19.14 10.59 15.92
C ASN A 197 -19.56 11.14 17.29
N LEU A 198 -18.92 12.22 17.73
CA LEU A 198 -19.13 12.87 19.01
C LEU A 198 -19.60 14.30 18.81
N GLY A 199 -20.79 14.64 19.29
CA GLY A 199 -21.23 16.01 19.54
C GLY A 199 -20.76 16.46 20.93
N VAL A 200 -19.48 16.86 21.03
CA VAL A 200 -18.83 17.17 22.31
C VAL A 200 -19.52 18.33 23.00
N ILE A 201 -19.75 19.41 22.28
CA ILE A 201 -20.46 20.59 22.76
C ILE A 201 -21.51 21.00 21.73
N ARG A 202 -22.73 21.15 22.17
CA ARG A 202 -23.86 21.67 21.37
C ARG A 202 -24.63 22.68 22.18
N ASN A 203 -24.29 23.97 22.01
CA ASN A 203 -25.06 25.05 22.58
C ASN A 203 -25.35 26.13 21.51
N LYS A 204 -26.15 27.13 21.86
CA LYS A 204 -26.62 28.17 20.92
C LYS A 204 -25.49 28.94 20.24
N ASN A 205 -24.36 29.10 20.88
CA ASN A 205 -23.26 29.95 20.39
C ASN A 205 -22.04 29.16 19.94
N PHE A 206 -21.86 27.94 20.45
CA PHE A 206 -20.68 27.11 20.20
C PHE A 206 -21.08 25.65 19.95
N THR A 207 -20.59 25.09 18.86
CA THR A 207 -20.69 23.64 18.61
C THR A 207 -19.29 23.06 18.41
N TRP A 208 -19.10 21.84 18.89
CA TRP A 208 -17.88 21.09 18.67
C TRP A 208 -18.23 19.64 18.37
N ASP A 209 -17.92 19.22 17.13
CA ASP A 209 -18.13 17.86 16.67
C ASP A 209 -16.78 17.21 16.36
N VAL A 210 -16.62 15.95 16.72
CA VAL A 210 -15.42 15.14 16.46
C VAL A 210 -15.84 13.84 15.82
N ASN A 211 -15.17 13.47 14.72
CA ASN A 211 -15.36 12.19 14.06
C ASN A 211 -14.04 11.41 14.08
N LEU A 212 -14.10 10.17 14.52
CA LEU A 212 -13.00 9.23 14.57
C LEU A 212 -13.32 8.04 13.67
N ALA A 213 -12.34 7.59 12.90
CA ALA A 213 -12.42 6.33 12.21
C ALA A 213 -11.14 5.52 12.44
N PHE A 214 -11.30 4.23 12.61
CA PHE A 214 -10.22 3.27 12.80
C PHE A 214 -10.51 2.02 11.98
N ALA A 215 -9.51 1.49 11.28
CA ALA A 215 -9.62 0.24 10.56
C ALA A 215 -8.34 -0.59 10.72
N ARG A 216 -8.53 -1.87 10.96
CA ARG A 216 -7.45 -2.86 10.99
C ARG A 216 -7.87 -4.10 10.22
N ASN A 217 -7.05 -4.50 9.24
CA ASN A 217 -7.24 -5.71 8.47
C ASN A 217 -6.08 -6.69 8.67
N TRP A 218 -6.40 -7.96 8.86
CA TRP A 218 -5.47 -9.08 8.88
C TRP A 218 -5.69 -9.90 7.61
N SER A 219 -4.83 -9.69 6.64
CA SER A 219 -4.80 -10.48 5.40
C SER A 219 -3.90 -11.70 5.56
N LYS A 220 -4.28 -12.81 4.94
CA LYS A 220 -3.51 -14.06 4.97
C LYS A 220 -3.77 -14.86 3.71
N ILE A 221 -2.71 -15.27 3.00
CA ILE A 221 -2.79 -16.28 1.94
C ILE A 221 -3.11 -17.61 2.61
N THR A 222 -4.18 -18.25 2.21
CA THR A 222 -4.61 -19.54 2.78
C THR A 222 -4.35 -20.72 1.86
N GLU A 223 -4.21 -20.46 0.56
CA GLU A 223 -4.00 -21.49 -0.44
C GLU A 223 -3.23 -20.93 -1.64
N LEU A 224 -2.27 -21.70 -2.15
CA LEU A 224 -1.56 -21.48 -3.40
C LEU A 224 -1.42 -22.83 -4.13
N PRO A 225 -1.36 -22.88 -5.47
CA PRO A 225 -1.46 -24.12 -6.25
C PRO A 225 -0.30 -25.08 -6.02
N ASN A 226 0.91 -24.58 -5.87
CA ASN A 226 2.14 -25.37 -5.80
C ASN A 226 2.92 -25.12 -4.48
N GLY A 227 2.23 -24.69 -3.41
CA GLY A 227 2.89 -24.20 -2.20
C GLY A 227 3.40 -22.78 -2.35
N ASP A 228 4.40 -22.40 -1.57
CA ASP A 228 4.93 -21.03 -1.57
C ASP A 228 5.52 -20.65 -2.94
N ASP A 229 5.14 -19.48 -3.44
CA ASP A 229 5.65 -18.89 -4.68
C ASP A 229 6.69 -17.80 -4.34
N VAL A 230 7.93 -18.23 -4.26
CA VAL A 230 9.07 -17.37 -3.93
C VAL A 230 9.28 -16.28 -5.00
N SER A 231 8.96 -16.55 -6.27
CA SER A 231 9.14 -15.62 -7.39
C SER A 231 8.26 -14.40 -7.26
N ASN A 232 7.05 -14.60 -6.76
CA ASN A 232 6.05 -13.55 -6.54
C ASN A 232 6.01 -13.05 -5.08
N ASN A 233 6.85 -13.60 -4.19
CA ASN A 233 6.81 -13.35 -2.75
C ASN A 233 5.45 -13.69 -2.11
N TRP A 234 4.83 -14.78 -2.55
CA TRP A 234 3.60 -15.30 -1.97
C TRP A 234 3.86 -16.52 -1.12
N PHE A 235 3.53 -16.43 0.15
CA PHE A 235 3.80 -17.45 1.15
C PHE A 235 2.50 -17.82 1.87
N ILE A 236 2.20 -19.11 1.97
CA ILE A 236 1.03 -19.59 2.70
C ILE A 236 1.18 -19.20 4.17
N GLY A 237 0.17 -18.52 4.69
CA GLY A 237 0.21 -18.04 6.06
C GLY A 237 0.60 -16.58 6.20
N GLU A 238 1.22 -15.97 5.20
CA GLU A 238 1.66 -14.59 5.19
C GLU A 238 0.66 -13.67 4.47
N ARG A 239 0.90 -12.35 4.54
CA ARG A 239 0.14 -11.34 3.81
C ARG A 239 0.52 -11.36 2.32
N LEU A 240 -0.38 -10.88 1.47
CA LEU A 240 -0.13 -10.82 0.02
C LEU A 240 1.04 -9.90 -0.37
N ASN A 241 1.22 -8.79 0.34
CA ASN A 241 2.17 -7.73 0.01
C ASN A 241 3.36 -7.69 0.98
N VAL A 242 3.88 -8.88 1.36
CA VAL A 242 5.07 -8.97 2.20
C VAL A 242 6.31 -8.50 1.45
N LEU A 243 7.26 -7.98 2.19
CA LEU A 243 8.59 -7.63 1.72
C LEU A 243 9.55 -8.72 2.20
N ARG A 244 10.09 -9.46 1.24
CA ARG A 244 11.12 -10.48 1.44
C ARG A 244 12.37 -10.04 0.71
N ASP A 245 13.42 -9.79 1.44
CA ASP A 245 14.74 -9.42 0.91
C ASP A 245 15.80 -9.64 2.02
N TYR A 246 17.03 -9.27 1.74
CA TYR A 246 18.10 -9.27 2.73
C TYR A 246 17.80 -8.28 3.85
N THR A 247 18.09 -8.68 5.09
CA THR A 247 17.95 -7.82 6.26
C THR A 247 19.32 -7.23 6.65
N SER A 248 19.33 -5.99 7.12
CA SER A 248 20.55 -5.33 7.53
C SER A 248 21.15 -5.94 8.80
N ALA A 249 22.45 -6.20 8.78
CA ALA A 249 23.24 -6.48 9.96
C ALA A 249 23.83 -5.19 10.58
N GLY A 250 23.82 -4.09 9.85
CA GLY A 250 24.42 -2.82 10.25
C GLY A 250 25.65 -2.46 9.44
N ILE A 251 26.42 -1.52 9.94
CA ILE A 251 27.62 -1.02 9.27
C ILE A 251 28.84 -1.78 9.78
N ILE A 252 29.68 -2.24 8.85
CA ILE A 252 30.93 -2.89 9.15
C ILE A 252 31.92 -1.84 9.69
N THR A 253 32.44 -2.05 10.88
CA THR A 253 33.43 -1.18 11.52
C THR A 253 34.83 -1.78 11.45
N THR A 254 35.81 -1.11 11.99
CA THR A 254 37.18 -1.65 12.19
C THR A 254 37.17 -2.93 13.03
N ASP A 255 36.24 -3.07 13.97
CA ASP A 255 36.08 -4.26 14.81
C ASP A 255 35.30 -5.40 14.10
N GLY A 256 34.71 -5.11 12.93
CA GLY A 256 33.90 -6.04 12.17
C GLY A 256 32.40 -5.78 12.28
N ILE A 257 31.60 -6.86 12.31
CA ILE A 257 30.13 -6.81 12.32
C ILE A 257 29.55 -8.00 13.05
N THR A 258 28.42 -7.79 13.72
CA THR A 258 27.62 -8.88 14.27
C THR A 258 26.43 -9.13 13.36
N MET A 259 26.35 -10.31 12.75
CA MET A 259 25.26 -10.74 11.88
C MET A 259 24.29 -11.62 12.68
N ARG A 260 23.00 -11.42 12.43
CA ARG A 260 21.96 -12.30 12.95
C ARG A 260 21.86 -13.53 12.05
N THR A 261 21.86 -14.70 12.66
CA THR A 261 21.65 -15.98 11.97
C THR A 261 20.46 -16.72 12.59
N LYS A 262 19.98 -17.78 11.95
CA LYS A 262 18.94 -18.66 12.50
C LYS A 262 19.36 -19.35 13.81
N ASP A 263 20.67 -19.48 14.03
CA ASP A 263 21.25 -20.19 15.17
C ASP A 263 21.68 -19.23 16.30
N GLY A 264 21.50 -17.91 16.10
CA GLY A 264 21.90 -16.85 17.03
C GLY A 264 22.82 -15.82 16.37
N ASP A 265 23.21 -14.82 17.12
CA ASP A 265 24.09 -13.75 16.62
C ASP A 265 25.53 -14.25 16.50
N ARG A 266 26.19 -13.98 15.36
CA ARG A 266 27.58 -14.31 15.09
C ARG A 266 28.37 -13.05 14.80
N HIS A 267 29.47 -12.87 15.53
CA HIS A 267 30.40 -11.77 15.27
C HIS A 267 31.49 -12.23 14.29
N TYR A 268 31.74 -11.39 13.28
CA TYR A 268 32.83 -11.50 12.32
C TYR A 268 33.74 -10.29 12.47
N THR A 269 35.04 -10.53 12.68
CA THR A 269 36.04 -9.48 12.58
C THR A 269 36.11 -8.93 11.15
N LEU A 270 36.69 -7.76 10.94
CA LEU A 270 36.82 -7.20 9.60
C LEU A 270 37.60 -8.13 8.64
N GLN A 271 38.60 -8.85 9.16
CA GLN A 271 39.34 -9.85 8.39
C GLN A 271 38.46 -11.04 8.01
N GLU A 272 37.69 -11.58 8.95
CA GLU A 272 36.74 -12.68 8.67
C GLU A 272 35.65 -12.29 7.68
N VAL A 273 35.16 -11.05 7.71
CA VAL A 273 34.23 -10.52 6.70
C VAL A 273 34.89 -10.57 5.32
N TYR A 274 36.14 -10.09 5.22
CA TYR A 274 36.87 -10.12 3.97
C TYR A 274 37.12 -11.55 3.46
N ASP A 275 37.56 -12.45 4.33
CA ASP A 275 37.91 -13.82 3.96
C ASP A 275 36.65 -14.65 3.60
N THR A 276 35.53 -14.40 4.25
CA THR A 276 34.28 -15.18 4.08
C THR A 276 33.42 -14.65 2.95
N PHE A 277 33.18 -13.33 2.89
CA PHE A 277 32.22 -12.70 1.99
C PHE A 277 32.85 -11.82 0.91
N GLY A 278 34.16 -11.65 0.94
CA GLY A 278 34.87 -10.72 0.07
C GLY A 278 34.83 -11.13 -1.40
N PRO A 279 34.44 -10.23 -2.32
CA PRO A 279 34.64 -10.47 -3.74
C PRO A 279 36.12 -10.39 -4.07
N SER A 280 36.59 -11.22 -4.98
CA SER A 280 37.97 -11.18 -5.48
C SER A 280 38.29 -9.80 -6.05
N GLY A 281 39.37 -9.17 -5.60
CA GLY A 281 39.90 -7.92 -6.12
C GLY A 281 39.65 -6.66 -5.29
N GLN A 282 38.93 -6.74 -4.17
CA GLN A 282 38.80 -5.62 -3.23
C GLN A 282 39.73 -5.78 -2.04
N GLY A 283 40.27 -4.68 -1.51
CA GLY A 283 41.10 -4.70 -0.32
C GLY A 283 40.28 -4.67 0.98
N LEU A 284 40.91 -5.13 2.07
CA LEU A 284 40.28 -5.19 3.40
C LEU A 284 39.58 -3.88 3.82
N LYS A 285 40.22 -2.75 3.58
CA LYS A 285 39.69 -1.42 3.94
C LYS A 285 38.43 -1.04 3.18
N TRP A 286 38.13 -1.70 2.07
CA TRP A 286 36.90 -1.42 1.30
C TRP A 286 35.63 -1.81 2.07
N TYR A 287 35.72 -2.79 2.94
CA TYR A 287 34.57 -3.27 3.71
C TYR A 287 34.19 -2.35 4.87
N GLU A 288 35.17 -1.60 5.42
CA GLU A 288 34.93 -0.66 6.49
C GLU A 288 33.95 0.44 6.04
N GLY A 289 32.88 0.63 6.79
CA GLY A 289 31.84 1.62 6.48
C GLY A 289 30.77 1.11 5.50
N GLN A 290 30.85 -0.13 5.01
CA GLN A 290 29.82 -0.71 4.16
C GLN A 290 28.67 -1.24 5.01
N MET A 291 27.47 -1.31 4.41
CA MET A 291 26.30 -1.94 5.03
C MET A 291 26.34 -3.44 4.79
N ALA A 292 26.40 -4.22 5.86
CA ALA A 292 26.30 -5.67 5.79
C ALA A 292 24.84 -6.14 5.81
N VAL A 293 24.59 -7.30 5.20
CA VAL A 293 23.37 -8.07 5.32
C VAL A 293 23.61 -9.33 6.16
N ASN A 294 22.56 -9.85 6.76
CA ASN A 294 22.66 -11.06 7.58
C ASN A 294 22.86 -12.32 6.73
N ASP A 295 23.80 -13.17 7.12
CA ASP A 295 23.95 -14.55 6.70
C ASP A 295 22.97 -15.39 7.54
N TRP A 296 21.71 -15.47 7.08
CA TRP A 296 20.64 -16.04 7.90
C TRP A 296 20.81 -17.54 8.12
N ASN A 297 21.17 -18.27 7.06
CA ASN A 297 21.36 -19.73 7.14
C ASN A 297 22.70 -20.13 7.74
N ASN A 298 23.64 -19.18 7.96
CA ASN A 298 24.97 -19.34 8.56
C ASN A 298 25.88 -20.27 7.75
N ASP A 299 25.79 -20.22 6.43
CA ASP A 299 26.62 -21.05 5.53
C ASP A 299 27.88 -20.33 5.01
N GLY A 300 28.06 -19.03 5.37
CA GLY A 300 29.18 -18.21 4.94
C GLY A 300 29.04 -17.68 3.51
N LYS A 301 27.84 -17.69 2.95
CA LYS A 301 27.52 -17.15 1.63
C LYS A 301 26.28 -16.28 1.72
N ILE A 302 26.23 -15.23 0.95
CA ILE A 302 25.03 -14.40 0.85
C ILE A 302 24.31 -14.74 -0.45
N ASN A 303 23.12 -15.32 -0.34
CA ASN A 303 22.31 -15.77 -1.46
C ASN A 303 20.79 -15.69 -1.15
N ASP A 304 19.94 -16.19 -2.02
CA ASP A 304 18.48 -16.10 -1.86
C ASP A 304 17.93 -16.82 -0.61
N GLU A 305 18.69 -17.72 0.00
CA GLU A 305 18.32 -18.44 1.22
C GLU A 305 18.42 -17.55 2.47
N ASP A 306 19.16 -16.42 2.38
CA ASP A 306 19.31 -15.45 3.46
C ASP A 306 18.20 -14.40 3.47
N LYS A 307 17.35 -14.39 2.45
CA LYS A 307 16.24 -13.44 2.37
C LYS A 307 15.16 -13.77 3.38
N GLN A 308 14.76 -12.76 4.17
CA GLN A 308 13.77 -12.86 5.22
C GLN A 308 12.53 -12.01 4.92
N ILE A 309 11.37 -12.45 5.39
CA ILE A 309 10.18 -11.61 5.44
C ILE A 309 10.33 -10.69 6.66
N PHE A 310 10.48 -9.39 6.42
CA PHE A 310 10.71 -8.39 7.49
C PHE A 310 9.64 -7.32 7.57
N GLY A 311 8.80 -7.20 6.55
CA GLY A 311 7.79 -6.15 6.48
C GLY A 311 6.66 -6.45 5.52
N CYS A 312 5.73 -5.50 5.43
CA CYS A 312 4.61 -5.51 4.50
C CYS A 312 4.31 -4.09 4.06
N THR A 313 3.93 -3.92 2.80
CA THR A 313 3.53 -2.59 2.30
C THR A 313 2.15 -2.17 2.79
N ASP A 314 1.32 -3.13 3.21
CA ASP A 314 0.03 -2.84 3.82
C ASP A 314 0.20 -2.34 5.26
N PRO A 315 -0.52 -1.30 5.67
CA PRO A 315 -0.50 -0.84 7.06
C PRO A 315 -1.08 -1.91 7.99
N LYS A 316 -0.59 -1.94 9.23
CA LYS A 316 -1.19 -2.75 10.28
C LYS A 316 -2.55 -2.18 10.70
N TRP A 317 -2.70 -0.86 10.67
CA TRP A 317 -3.95 -0.17 10.90
C TRP A 317 -3.92 1.24 10.29
N THR A 318 -5.09 1.79 10.04
CA THR A 318 -5.31 3.17 9.59
C THR A 318 -6.28 3.86 10.52
N GLY A 319 -6.16 5.19 10.62
CA GLY A 319 -7.07 5.97 11.43
C GLY A 319 -7.22 7.39 10.90
N SER A 320 -8.33 8.01 11.24
CA SER A 320 -8.54 9.43 11.00
C SER A 320 -9.28 10.09 12.16
N LEU A 321 -9.00 11.36 12.36
CA LEU A 321 -9.71 12.24 13.27
C LEU A 321 -10.06 13.51 12.51
N SER A 322 -11.33 13.88 12.46
CA SER A 322 -11.75 15.20 12.04
C SER A 322 -12.46 15.92 13.18
N SER A 323 -12.16 17.19 13.32
CA SER A 323 -12.75 18.05 14.34
C SER A 323 -13.30 19.30 13.69
N THR A 324 -14.53 19.66 14.04
CA THR A 324 -15.20 20.87 13.53
C THR A 324 -15.77 21.66 14.70
N MET A 325 -15.42 22.92 14.78
CA MET A 325 -15.90 23.87 15.80
C MET A 325 -16.59 25.05 15.12
N THR A 326 -17.70 25.48 15.67
CA THR A 326 -18.36 26.72 15.20
C THR A 326 -18.60 27.67 16.37
N TYR A 327 -18.33 28.94 16.16
CA TYR A 327 -18.55 29.99 17.16
C TYR A 327 -18.96 31.30 16.51
N LYS A 328 -20.18 31.75 16.73
CA LYS A 328 -20.69 33.08 16.30
C LYS A 328 -20.37 33.43 14.83
N GLY A 329 -20.55 32.48 13.91
CA GLY A 329 -20.27 32.64 12.48
C GLY A 329 -18.87 32.20 12.05
N PHE A 330 -17.90 32.01 12.95
CA PHE A 330 -16.65 31.35 12.66
C PHE A 330 -16.86 29.83 12.61
N ASP A 331 -16.19 29.19 11.68
CA ASP A 331 -16.01 27.74 11.64
C ASP A 331 -14.53 27.40 11.51
N PHE A 332 -14.08 26.49 12.34
CA PHE A 332 -12.74 25.93 12.31
C PHE A 332 -12.80 24.42 12.20
N SER A 333 -12.07 23.87 11.27
CA SER A 333 -11.96 22.41 11.15
C SER A 333 -10.55 21.97 10.79
N PHE A 334 -10.20 20.76 11.24
CA PHE A 334 -8.99 20.08 10.80
C PHE A 334 -9.23 18.58 10.69
N MET A 335 -8.39 17.92 9.87
CA MET A 335 -8.41 16.48 9.68
C MET A 335 -7.01 15.91 9.83
N LEU A 336 -6.88 14.92 10.71
CA LEU A 336 -5.70 14.07 10.83
C LEU A 336 -5.97 12.73 10.14
N TYR A 337 -4.93 12.20 9.52
CA TYR A 337 -4.94 10.86 8.93
C TYR A 337 -3.64 10.14 9.25
N THR A 338 -3.74 8.86 9.54
CA THR A 338 -2.59 8.04 9.90
C THR A 338 -2.62 6.68 9.22
N LYS A 339 -1.45 6.22 8.81
CA LYS A 339 -1.15 4.82 8.46
C LYS A 339 -0.02 4.34 9.33
N GLN A 340 -0.15 3.17 9.92
CA GLN A 340 0.82 2.67 10.88
C GLN A 340 1.26 1.24 10.58
N GLY A 341 2.56 1.02 10.72
CA GLY A 341 3.18 -0.30 10.65
C GLY A 341 3.46 -0.83 9.25
N GLN A 342 3.33 0.01 8.21
CA GLN A 342 3.74 -0.34 6.86
C GLN A 342 5.23 -0.06 6.62
N TRP A 343 5.78 -0.78 5.65
CA TRP A 343 7.09 -0.58 5.09
C TRP A 343 6.97 -0.21 3.61
N SER A 344 7.96 0.49 3.07
CA SER A 344 8.04 0.78 1.64
C SER A 344 9.47 0.73 1.15
N ARG A 345 9.63 0.35 -0.11
CA ARG A 345 10.86 0.63 -0.83
C ARG A 345 10.97 2.14 -1.03
N SER A 346 12.05 2.73 -0.59
CA SER A 346 12.25 4.17 -0.67
C SER A 346 13.11 4.53 -1.87
N TYR A 347 12.48 5.01 -2.94
CA TYR A 347 13.20 5.53 -4.09
C TYR A 347 14.04 6.76 -3.76
N PHE A 348 13.64 7.52 -2.74
CA PHE A 348 14.43 8.64 -2.24
C PHE A 348 15.80 8.16 -1.78
N HIS A 349 15.88 7.16 -0.90
CA HIS A 349 17.15 6.63 -0.42
C HIS A 349 17.95 5.97 -1.54
N GLU A 350 17.32 5.20 -2.41
CA GLU A 350 17.99 4.57 -3.56
C GLU A 350 18.65 5.60 -4.49
N GLN A 351 18.03 6.74 -4.70
CA GLN A 351 18.56 7.76 -5.60
C GLN A 351 19.60 8.67 -4.94
N TYR A 352 19.37 9.07 -3.69
CA TYR A 352 20.24 10.03 -3.01
C TYR A 352 21.41 9.39 -2.27
N MET A 353 21.33 8.10 -1.96
CA MET A 353 22.46 7.34 -1.40
C MET A 353 23.39 6.77 -2.48
N ASN A 354 23.00 6.83 -3.75
CA ASN A 354 23.84 6.37 -4.86
C ASN A 354 24.80 7.48 -5.28
N TYR A 355 26.06 7.34 -4.86
CA TYR A 355 27.13 8.27 -5.14
C TYR A 355 27.51 8.29 -6.63
N GLY A 356 27.92 9.44 -7.11
CA GLY A 356 28.46 9.62 -8.44
C GLY A 356 27.42 9.84 -9.55
N ASP A 357 26.13 9.93 -9.24
CA ASP A 357 25.11 10.27 -10.21
C ASP A 357 24.60 11.71 -10.02
N ARG A 358 24.98 12.61 -10.96
CA ARG A 358 24.38 13.94 -11.15
C ARG A 358 24.44 14.90 -9.93
N GLY A 359 25.41 14.78 -9.05
CA GLY A 359 25.59 15.68 -7.90
C GLY A 359 24.49 15.59 -6.85
N ARG A 360 23.79 14.46 -6.75
CA ARG A 360 22.73 14.19 -5.74
C ARG A 360 23.26 13.98 -4.34
N GLN A 361 24.56 14.03 -4.13
CA GLN A 361 25.31 13.72 -2.91
C GLN A 361 25.20 14.76 -1.79
N LYS A 362 24.36 15.77 -1.93
CA LYS A 362 24.26 16.87 -0.96
C LYS A 362 23.22 16.65 0.14
N VAL A 363 22.60 15.47 0.20
CA VAL A 363 21.64 15.16 1.25
C VAL A 363 22.39 14.85 2.54
N ASN A 364 22.04 15.55 3.59
CA ASN A 364 22.67 15.39 4.91
C ASN A 364 22.10 14.16 5.63
N PHE A 365 22.59 12.98 5.27
CA PHE A 365 22.32 11.75 6.00
C PHE A 365 23.38 11.54 7.07
N ASP A 366 23.05 10.77 8.09
CA ASP A 366 23.95 10.32 9.13
C ASP A 366 24.80 9.14 8.62
N TYR A 367 25.84 9.46 7.86
CA TYR A 367 26.75 8.48 7.26
C TYR A 367 27.82 8.00 8.22
N TYR A 368 28.32 6.79 7.99
CA TYR A 368 29.62 6.37 8.54
C TYR A 368 30.74 7.27 8.02
N ILE A 369 31.61 7.75 8.90
CA ILE A 369 32.75 8.57 8.53
C ILE A 369 34.03 7.95 9.17
N PRO A 370 35.02 7.52 8.37
CA PRO A 370 36.23 6.89 8.90
C PRO A 370 37.03 7.82 9.81
N ALA A 371 37.77 7.22 10.76
CA ALA A 371 38.80 7.96 11.50
C ALA A 371 39.85 8.59 10.55
N GLY A 372 40.38 9.70 10.92
CA GLY A 372 41.33 10.46 10.08
C GLY A 372 40.67 11.28 8.96
N THR A 373 39.34 11.30 8.85
CA THR A 373 38.64 12.17 7.89
C THR A 373 38.79 13.64 8.31
N PRO A 374 39.20 14.56 7.37
CA PRO A 374 39.26 15.98 7.66
C PRO A 374 37.85 16.57 7.85
N VAL A 375 37.68 17.31 8.93
CA VAL A 375 36.41 18.02 9.26
C VAL A 375 36.69 19.51 9.33
N LEU A 376 35.91 20.28 8.57
CA LEU A 376 36.00 21.75 8.58
C LEU A 376 35.10 22.30 9.71
N ASP A 377 35.72 23.02 10.66
CA ASP A 377 34.95 23.86 11.59
C ASP A 377 34.37 25.06 10.83
N LYS A 378 33.06 25.13 10.72
CA LYS A 378 32.34 26.17 9.97
C LYS A 378 32.49 27.57 10.64
N ASN A 379 32.81 27.63 11.92
CA ASN A 379 32.89 28.88 12.68
C ASN A 379 34.28 29.47 12.62
N THR A 380 35.31 28.63 12.68
CA THR A 380 36.74 29.09 12.71
C THR A 380 37.40 28.96 11.35
N GLY A 381 36.93 28.09 10.47
CA GLY A 381 37.56 27.75 9.20
C GLY A 381 38.71 26.77 9.34
N ASP A 382 38.97 26.25 10.55
CA ASP A 382 40.05 25.32 10.82
C ASP A 382 39.68 23.91 10.33
N VAL A 383 40.69 23.17 9.87
CA VAL A 383 40.54 21.75 9.51
C VAL A 383 41.12 20.91 10.65
N THR A 384 40.25 20.10 11.24
CA THR A 384 40.62 19.08 12.23
C THR A 384 40.44 17.69 11.63
N TYR A 385 40.99 16.66 12.28
CA TYR A 385 40.80 15.28 11.84
C TYR A 385 40.06 14.49 12.90
N LEU A 386 39.10 13.65 12.48
CA LEU A 386 38.39 12.76 13.40
C LEU A 386 39.41 11.80 14.06
N SER A 387 39.44 11.76 15.38
CA SER A 387 40.27 10.80 16.14
C SER A 387 39.71 9.38 16.05
N GLU A 388 38.40 9.24 16.02
CA GLU A 388 37.64 7.97 15.93
C GLU A 388 36.67 8.03 14.79
N ALA A 389 36.25 6.84 14.26
CA ALA A 389 35.21 6.76 13.24
C ALA A 389 33.88 7.21 13.81
N HIS A 390 33.11 7.98 13.05
CA HIS A 390 31.71 8.23 13.34
C HIS A 390 30.84 7.09 12.77
N ILE A 391 30.17 6.34 13.64
CA ILE A 391 29.28 5.24 13.24
C ILE A 391 27.90 5.81 13.03
N GLY A 392 27.61 6.19 11.79
CA GLY A 392 26.30 6.70 11.39
C GLY A 392 25.29 5.59 11.10
N LYS A 393 24.09 6.00 10.70
CA LYS A 393 23.00 5.11 10.33
C LYS A 393 23.16 4.52 8.92
N TYR A 394 23.87 5.21 8.04
CA TYR A 394 24.04 4.89 6.62
C TYR A 394 25.50 4.58 6.28
N PRO A 395 25.72 3.72 5.26
CA PRO A 395 27.07 3.33 4.88
C PRO A 395 27.92 4.52 4.41
N TYR A 396 29.21 4.35 4.46
CA TYR A 396 30.17 5.34 3.95
C TYR A 396 29.94 5.59 2.47
N PRO A 397 29.81 6.85 2.08
CA PRO A 397 29.61 7.20 0.69
C PRO A 397 30.85 6.95 -0.16
N ASN A 398 30.81 5.94 -0.98
CA ASN A 398 31.96 5.49 -1.79
C ASN A 398 31.60 5.32 -3.27
N ASN A 399 32.39 5.93 -4.16
CA ASN A 399 32.19 5.85 -5.61
C ASN A 399 32.57 4.51 -6.23
N THR A 400 33.34 3.69 -5.55
CA THR A 400 33.83 2.42 -6.07
C THR A 400 32.79 1.28 -6.02
N GLU A 401 31.67 1.51 -5.39
CA GLU A 401 30.61 0.54 -5.17
C GLU A 401 29.94 0.02 -6.45
N LYS A 402 29.96 0.81 -7.52
CA LYS A 402 29.36 0.42 -8.81
C LYS A 402 30.03 -0.81 -9.47
N THR A 403 31.23 -1.12 -9.08
CA THR A 403 32.02 -2.21 -9.68
C THR A 403 32.13 -3.44 -8.79
N GLY A 404 31.85 -3.32 -7.51
CA GLY A 404 32.05 -4.36 -6.52
C GLY A 404 30.86 -5.28 -6.30
N GLY A 405 29.74 -5.00 -6.94
CA GLY A 405 28.50 -5.75 -6.93
C GLY A 405 28.37 -6.66 -5.71
N GLY A 406 27.77 -6.33 -4.73
CA GLY A 406 27.62 -7.18 -3.59
C GLY A 406 26.56 -6.64 -2.65
N TYR A 407 26.24 -7.46 -1.76
CA TYR A 407 25.24 -7.20 -0.73
C TYR A 407 25.73 -6.19 0.34
N PHE A 408 26.96 -5.70 0.17
CA PHE A 408 27.64 -4.76 1.08
C PHE A 408 27.75 -3.33 0.51
N SER A 409 26.97 -2.99 -0.51
CA SER A 409 26.98 -1.66 -1.11
C SER A 409 25.92 -0.74 -0.49
N SER A 410 26.07 0.57 -0.68
CA SER A 410 25.08 1.57 -0.27
C SER A 410 23.72 1.38 -0.96
N SER A 411 23.71 0.73 -2.12
CA SER A 411 22.50 0.37 -2.87
C SER A 411 21.94 -0.99 -2.48
N SER A 412 22.49 -1.65 -1.47
CA SER A 412 21.99 -2.94 -1.02
C SER A 412 20.51 -2.88 -0.61
N ALA A 413 19.84 -4.02 -0.68
CA ALA A 413 18.45 -4.15 -0.25
C ALA A 413 18.22 -3.63 1.18
N ALA A 414 19.23 -3.81 2.05
CA ALA A 414 19.17 -3.38 3.44
C ALA A 414 18.96 -1.88 3.67
N VAL A 415 19.38 -1.02 2.73
CA VAL A 415 19.23 0.44 2.86
C VAL A 415 18.04 1.00 2.11
N ARG A 416 17.34 0.21 1.29
CA ARG A 416 16.23 0.70 0.45
C ARG A 416 14.86 0.59 1.08
N TYR A 417 14.71 -0.22 2.13
CA TYR A 417 13.41 -0.45 2.78
C TYR A 417 13.31 0.31 4.10
N HIS A 418 12.26 1.09 4.24
CA HIS A 418 12.02 1.93 5.42
C HIS A 418 10.62 1.76 5.97
N LYS A 419 10.47 1.93 7.28
CA LYS A 419 9.17 2.12 7.91
C LYS A 419 8.61 3.47 7.46
N THR A 420 7.38 3.46 6.95
CA THR A 420 6.71 4.66 6.42
C THR A 420 5.44 4.99 7.19
N SER A 421 5.45 4.71 8.49
CA SER A 421 4.37 5.13 9.40
C SER A 421 4.34 6.64 9.52
N PHE A 422 3.13 7.22 9.56
CA PHE A 422 2.98 8.66 9.68
C PHE A 422 1.66 9.07 10.34
N VAL A 423 1.63 10.29 10.85
CA VAL A 423 0.42 11.06 11.15
C VAL A 423 0.48 12.35 10.32
N LYS A 424 -0.52 12.58 9.48
CA LYS A 424 -0.58 13.72 8.58
C LYS A 424 -1.78 14.61 8.89
N VAL A 425 -1.55 15.92 8.97
CA VAL A 425 -2.63 16.90 8.94
C VAL A 425 -3.03 17.09 7.49
N LYS A 426 -4.19 16.56 7.10
CA LYS A 426 -4.67 16.59 5.71
C LYS A 426 -5.19 17.96 5.30
N ASN A 427 -5.90 18.61 6.20
CA ASN A 427 -6.35 19.99 6.00
C ASN A 427 -6.58 20.73 7.31
N ILE A 428 -6.53 22.06 7.24
CA ILE A 428 -6.96 22.99 8.28
C ILE A 428 -7.77 24.07 7.57
N THR A 429 -9.01 24.27 7.99
CA THR A 429 -9.91 25.27 7.42
C THR A 429 -10.38 26.23 8.50
N LEU A 430 -10.33 27.52 8.20
CA LEU A 430 -10.95 28.58 8.98
C LEU A 430 -11.90 29.38 8.08
N GLY A 431 -13.15 29.42 8.45
CA GLY A 431 -14.20 30.14 7.73
C GLY A 431 -14.92 31.16 8.60
N TYR A 432 -15.54 32.11 7.96
CA TYR A 432 -16.46 33.04 8.60
C TYR A 432 -17.71 33.23 7.75
N THR A 433 -18.86 32.97 8.33
CA THR A 433 -20.20 33.21 7.73
C THR A 433 -20.75 34.52 8.22
N PHE A 434 -20.99 35.45 7.31
CA PHE A 434 -21.49 36.81 7.62
C PHE A 434 -22.95 36.77 8.10
N PRO A 435 -23.31 37.60 9.11
CA PRO A 435 -24.68 37.70 9.59
C PRO A 435 -25.63 38.15 8.48
N LYS A 436 -26.82 37.55 8.44
CA LYS A 436 -27.86 37.91 7.45
C LYS A 436 -28.22 39.41 7.44
N ALA A 437 -28.20 40.07 8.62
CA ALA A 437 -28.49 41.50 8.75
C ALA A 437 -27.50 42.39 7.98
N TRP A 438 -26.28 41.97 7.75
CA TRP A 438 -25.30 42.71 6.93
C TRP A 438 -25.54 42.48 5.44
N LEU A 439 -25.90 41.24 5.09
CA LEU A 439 -26.05 40.79 3.71
C LEU A 439 -27.33 41.25 3.04
N SER A 440 -28.41 41.48 3.80
CA SER A 440 -29.70 41.96 3.30
C SER A 440 -29.60 43.30 2.61
N LYS A 441 -28.61 44.13 2.97
CA LYS A 441 -28.36 45.42 2.38
C LYS A 441 -27.80 45.40 0.95
N ILE A 442 -27.24 44.24 0.55
CA ILE A 442 -26.55 44.05 -0.75
C ILE A 442 -27.18 42.90 -1.57
N ALA A 443 -28.43 42.51 -1.26
CA ALA A 443 -29.18 41.46 -1.96
C ALA A 443 -28.47 40.08 -1.98
N VAL A 444 -27.59 39.80 -1.00
CA VAL A 444 -26.91 38.51 -0.82
C VAL A 444 -27.59 37.76 0.33
N LYS A 445 -27.98 36.51 0.10
CA LYS A 445 -28.64 35.65 1.11
C LYS A 445 -27.67 34.93 2.03
N HIS A 446 -26.48 34.59 1.50
CA HIS A 446 -25.44 33.93 2.25
C HIS A 446 -24.07 34.30 1.70
N LEU A 447 -23.14 34.59 2.59
CA LEU A 447 -21.71 34.78 2.27
C LEU A 447 -20.88 34.10 3.35
N ARG A 448 -20.02 33.18 2.94
CA ARG A 448 -18.96 32.61 3.77
C ARG A 448 -17.62 32.76 3.06
N LEU A 449 -16.66 33.38 3.74
CA LEU A 449 -15.25 33.41 3.31
C LEU A 449 -14.48 32.37 4.09
N TYR A 450 -13.51 31.72 3.44
CA TYR A 450 -12.68 30.74 4.12
C TYR A 450 -11.26 30.69 3.57
N VAL A 451 -10.36 30.26 4.43
CA VAL A 451 -8.98 29.86 4.10
C VAL A 451 -8.83 28.39 4.43
N ASN A 452 -8.22 27.64 3.54
CA ASN A 452 -7.92 26.22 3.72
C ASN A 452 -6.45 25.96 3.40
N VAL A 453 -5.79 25.20 4.27
CA VAL A 453 -4.42 24.75 4.06
C VAL A 453 -4.45 23.22 3.95
N ILE A 454 -4.00 22.69 2.82
CA ILE A 454 -3.97 21.25 2.54
C ILE A 454 -2.55 20.74 2.77
N ASN A 455 -2.41 19.60 3.43
CA ASN A 455 -1.16 18.92 3.78
C ASN A 455 -0.14 19.80 4.53
N PRO A 456 -0.55 20.63 5.53
CA PRO A 456 0.40 21.54 6.19
C PRO A 456 1.51 20.84 6.97
N PHE A 457 1.21 19.66 7.56
CA PHE A 457 2.16 18.94 8.44
C PHE A 457 2.09 17.44 8.23
N CYS A 458 3.28 16.79 8.30
CA CYS A 458 3.44 15.35 8.34
C CYS A 458 4.42 15.00 9.47
N PHE A 459 4.00 14.15 10.39
CA PHE A 459 4.81 13.64 11.51
C PHE A 459 5.19 12.20 11.18
N THR A 460 6.48 11.92 11.03
CA THR A 460 7.00 10.62 10.62
C THR A 460 8.50 10.52 10.97
N ASP A 461 8.98 9.32 11.20
CA ASP A 461 10.41 8.99 11.32
C ASP A 461 11.05 8.69 9.95
N TYR A 462 10.26 8.73 8.87
CA TYR A 462 10.76 8.53 7.52
C TYR A 462 11.55 9.75 7.04
N GLU A 463 12.79 9.54 6.65
CA GLU A 463 13.73 10.61 6.29
C GLU A 463 13.60 11.10 4.83
N GLY A 464 12.68 10.52 4.04
CA GLY A 464 12.39 10.97 2.68
C GLY A 464 11.39 12.13 2.62
N PHE A 465 10.98 12.52 1.43
CA PHE A 465 10.10 13.67 1.24
C PHE A 465 8.69 13.47 1.82
N ASP A 466 8.05 12.34 1.51
CA ASP A 466 6.68 12.06 1.95
C ASP A 466 6.49 10.55 2.09
N PRO A 467 6.12 10.04 3.27
CA PRO A 467 5.93 8.60 3.50
C PRO A 467 4.79 7.99 2.69
N GLU A 468 3.78 8.75 2.24
CA GLU A 468 2.73 8.24 1.36
C GLU A 468 3.23 7.98 -0.06
N TRP A 469 4.32 8.62 -0.47
CA TRP A 469 4.93 8.54 -1.79
C TRP A 469 6.31 7.88 -1.77
N ALA A 470 6.69 7.23 -0.68
CA ALA A 470 8.02 6.64 -0.50
C ALA A 470 8.41 5.68 -1.64
N SER A 471 7.45 4.89 -2.15
CA SER A 471 7.64 3.97 -3.28
C SER A 471 7.48 4.62 -4.65
N ALA A 472 7.15 5.91 -4.74
CA ALA A 472 7.02 6.59 -6.02
C ALA A 472 8.39 6.96 -6.58
N ASN A 473 8.60 6.69 -7.87
CA ASN A 473 9.78 7.16 -8.58
C ASN A 473 9.73 8.69 -8.67
N LEU A 474 10.79 9.36 -8.22
CA LEU A 474 10.88 10.83 -8.20
C LEU A 474 10.84 11.47 -9.59
N THR A 475 10.99 10.69 -10.66
CA THR A 475 10.84 11.18 -12.04
C THR A 475 9.37 11.32 -12.45
N ASN A 476 8.46 10.56 -11.83
CA ASN A 476 7.03 10.48 -12.21
C ASN A 476 6.06 10.86 -11.09
N GLY A 477 6.55 11.09 -9.87
CA GLY A 477 5.73 11.44 -8.73
C GLY A 477 6.49 12.36 -7.78
N GLY A 478 5.97 13.56 -7.56
CA GLY A 478 6.49 14.49 -6.56
C GLY A 478 5.87 14.23 -5.18
N PRO A 479 6.51 14.73 -4.11
CA PRO A 479 5.91 14.73 -2.78
C PRO A 479 4.61 15.56 -2.78
N ALA A 480 3.71 15.26 -1.86
CA ALA A 480 2.52 16.07 -1.67
C ALA A 480 2.91 17.51 -1.31
N SER A 481 2.41 18.47 -2.07
CA SER A 481 2.65 19.90 -1.82
C SER A 481 1.73 20.43 -0.73
N VAL A 482 2.20 21.44 0.00
CA VAL A 482 1.33 22.27 0.83
C VAL A 482 0.59 23.23 -0.09
N THR A 483 -0.74 23.24 0.01
CA THR A 483 -1.59 24.09 -0.84
C THR A 483 -2.38 25.04 0.04
N TYR A 484 -2.32 26.33 -0.28
CA TYR A 484 -3.12 27.38 0.35
C TYR A 484 -4.27 27.76 -0.58
N GLN A 485 -5.48 27.77 -0.05
CA GLN A 485 -6.69 28.11 -0.79
C GLN A 485 -7.46 29.19 -0.04
N ILE A 486 -7.95 30.18 -0.79
CA ILE A 486 -8.90 31.18 -0.31
C ILE A 486 -10.15 31.03 -1.15
N GLY A 487 -11.30 30.98 -0.51
CA GLY A 487 -12.57 30.80 -1.21
C GLY A 487 -13.72 31.59 -0.60
N ALA A 488 -14.76 31.79 -1.42
CA ALA A 488 -16.00 32.41 -1.03
C ALA A 488 -17.20 31.57 -1.48
N ASN A 489 -18.15 31.35 -0.58
CA ASN A 489 -19.46 30.77 -0.90
C ASN A 489 -20.49 31.84 -0.86
N ILE A 490 -21.07 32.21 -2.00
CA ILE A 490 -22.06 33.29 -2.15
C ILE A 490 -23.36 32.67 -2.67
N LYS A 491 -24.47 33.07 -2.05
CA LYS A 491 -25.83 32.75 -2.51
C LYS A 491 -26.64 34.03 -2.59
N PHE A 492 -27.21 34.26 -3.74
CA PHE A 492 -28.09 35.40 -4.05
C PHE A 492 -29.56 35.06 -3.84
#